data_bb5b89b0575e8fc1f69a53277fe12ddf
#
_entry.id   bb5b89b0575e8fc1f69a53277fe12ddf
#
_cell.length_a   1.000
_cell.length_b   1.000
_cell.length_c   1.000
_cell.angle_alpha   90.00
_cell.angle_beta   90.00
_cell.angle_gamma   90.00
#
_symmetry.space_group_name_H-M   'P 1'
#
loop_
_entity.id
_entity.type
_entity.pdbx_description
1 polymer ?
#
loop_
_entity_poly.entity_id
_entity_poly.type
_entity_poly.pdbx_seq_one_letter_code
_entity_poly.pdbx_strand_id
1 'polypeptide(L)'
;MPKLDLAKVPVRTGTRYPPPYDVPCRDRHRLQLGDGGGLSQFGVNLLTLKPGVWSSQRHWHRKEDEFVYILSGEVVLITDAGEEAMKAGDCAAFPANDGNGHHLVNRSNADAMLLEVGTRSGGDS
;
A
#
# COMPACT_ATOMS: atom_id res chain seq x y z
N MET A 1 4.08 -22.88 -14.26
CA MET A 1 2.67 -22.54 -14.03
C MET A 1 2.53 -21.06 -13.71
N PRO A 2 1.68 -20.25 -14.48
CA PRO A 2 1.50 -18.81 -14.20
C PRO A 2 0.83 -18.52 -12.86
N LYS A 3 0.03 -19.45 -12.31
CA LYS A 3 -0.62 -19.24 -11.02
C LYS A 3 0.42 -19.19 -9.90
N LEU A 4 0.34 -18.16 -9.05
CA LEU A 4 1.27 -18.00 -7.94
C LEU A 4 0.90 -18.92 -6.78
N ASP A 5 1.92 -19.52 -6.16
CA ASP A 5 1.79 -20.19 -4.87
C ASP A 5 2.05 -19.14 -3.79
N LEU A 6 0.99 -18.69 -3.13
CA LEU A 6 1.09 -17.61 -2.15
C LEU A 6 1.98 -17.99 -0.96
N ALA A 7 2.15 -19.27 -0.66
CA ALA A 7 3.04 -19.69 0.41
C ALA A 7 4.51 -19.45 0.08
N LYS A 8 4.85 -19.26 -1.19
CA LYS A 8 6.23 -19.03 -1.65
C LYS A 8 6.50 -17.57 -2.03
N VAL A 9 5.49 -16.70 -1.98
CA VAL A 9 5.64 -15.29 -2.30
C VAL A 9 6.41 -14.60 -1.18
N PRO A 10 7.35 -13.68 -1.48
CA PRO A 10 8.05 -12.93 -0.44
C PRO A 10 7.08 -12.15 0.43
N VAL A 11 7.35 -12.17 1.75
CA VAL A 11 6.55 -11.47 2.74
C VAL A 11 7.42 -10.39 3.36
N ARG A 12 6.85 -9.19 3.52
CA ARG A 12 7.52 -8.10 4.20
C ARG A 12 6.60 -7.56 5.29
N THR A 13 7.07 -7.63 6.54
CA THR A 13 6.36 -7.07 7.68
C THR A 13 7.11 -5.84 8.18
N GLY A 14 6.37 -4.83 8.57
CA GLY A 14 6.94 -3.60 9.10
C GLY A 14 7.30 -2.60 8.01
N THR A 15 8.32 -1.80 8.28
CA THR A 15 8.71 -0.70 7.41
C THR A 15 10.21 -0.41 7.56
N ARG A 16 10.76 0.30 6.56
CA ARG A 16 12.13 0.82 6.61
C ARG A 16 12.22 2.25 7.12
N TYR A 17 11.10 2.85 7.49
CA TYR A 17 11.14 4.20 8.06
C TYR A 17 11.95 4.21 9.36
N PRO A 18 12.83 5.22 9.57
CA PRO A 18 13.54 5.35 10.84
C PRO A 18 12.59 5.80 11.96
N PRO A 19 12.92 5.47 13.22
CA PRO A 19 12.13 5.97 14.35
C PRO A 19 12.12 7.52 14.39
N PRO A 20 11.01 8.16 14.74
CA PRO A 20 9.73 7.58 15.20
C PRO A 20 8.74 7.28 14.06
N TYR A 21 9.13 7.46 12.81
CA TYR A 21 8.25 7.35 11.66
C TYR A 21 7.83 5.90 11.36
N ASP A 22 8.52 4.93 11.96
CA ASP A 22 8.21 3.51 11.80
C ASP A 22 6.96 3.08 12.57
N VAL A 23 6.65 3.75 13.69
CA VAL A 23 5.62 3.29 14.64
C VAL A 23 4.26 3.04 13.97
N PRO A 24 3.67 3.98 13.20
CA PRO A 24 2.35 3.75 12.62
C PRO A 24 2.33 2.68 11.52
N CYS A 25 3.49 2.32 10.95
CA CYS A 25 3.60 1.34 9.87
C CYS A 25 4.22 0.02 10.34
N ARG A 26 4.55 -0.11 11.61
CA ARG A 26 5.34 -1.23 12.15
C ARG A 26 4.65 -2.58 11.95
N ASP A 27 3.34 -2.63 12.08
CA ASP A 27 2.57 -3.88 11.98
C ASP A 27 1.92 -4.07 10.61
N ARG A 28 2.42 -3.38 9.61
CA ARG A 28 2.00 -3.54 8.24
C ARG A 28 2.50 -4.87 7.70
N HIS A 29 1.65 -5.62 7.00
CA HIS A 29 1.98 -6.91 6.40
C HIS A 29 1.75 -6.86 4.89
N ARG A 30 2.77 -7.23 4.11
CA ARG A 30 2.74 -7.13 2.65
C ARG A 30 3.20 -8.42 2.00
N LEU A 31 2.35 -9.01 1.15
CA LEU A 31 2.73 -10.08 0.24
C LEU A 31 3.18 -9.44 -1.08
N GLN A 32 4.42 -9.67 -1.46
CA GLN A 32 4.99 -9.09 -2.68
C GLN A 32 4.68 -9.97 -3.89
N LEU A 33 3.44 -9.87 -4.39
CA LEU A 33 2.92 -10.75 -5.44
C LEU A 33 3.66 -10.57 -6.76
N GLY A 34 3.93 -9.33 -7.15
CA GLY A 34 4.65 -9.05 -8.39
C GLY A 34 6.06 -9.62 -8.36
N ASP A 35 6.78 -9.42 -7.26
CA ASP A 35 8.13 -9.97 -7.09
C ASP A 35 8.09 -11.49 -7.12
N GLY A 36 7.11 -12.10 -6.45
CA GLY A 36 6.94 -13.56 -6.46
C GLY A 36 6.69 -14.13 -7.85
N GLY A 37 6.08 -13.36 -8.74
CA GLY A 37 5.83 -13.75 -10.12
C GLY A 37 6.91 -13.33 -11.11
N GLY A 38 7.99 -12.68 -10.64
CA GLY A 38 9.07 -12.24 -11.51
C GLY A 38 8.77 -10.97 -12.32
N LEU A 39 7.78 -10.18 -11.89
CA LEU A 39 7.44 -8.93 -12.58
C LEU A 39 8.43 -7.83 -12.19
N SER A 40 8.88 -7.05 -13.16
CA SER A 40 9.91 -6.04 -12.94
C SER A 40 9.47 -4.62 -13.26
N GLN A 41 8.44 -4.44 -14.09
CA GLN A 41 8.03 -3.12 -14.57
C GLN A 41 7.11 -2.39 -13.58
N PHE A 42 6.45 -3.13 -12.72
CA PHE A 42 5.56 -2.56 -11.69
C PHE A 42 5.53 -3.48 -10.48
N GLY A 43 5.22 -2.91 -9.33
CA GLY A 43 5.02 -3.67 -8.10
C GLY A 43 3.55 -4.00 -7.91
N VAL A 44 3.27 -5.20 -7.42
CA VAL A 44 1.93 -5.63 -7.04
C VAL A 44 2.02 -6.26 -5.66
N ASN A 45 1.31 -5.68 -4.69
CA ASN A 45 1.37 -6.16 -3.32
C ASN A 45 -0.03 -6.33 -2.75
N LEU A 46 -0.20 -7.38 -1.96
CA LEU A 46 -1.38 -7.54 -1.12
C LEU A 46 -1.01 -7.07 0.28
N LEU A 47 -1.63 -5.99 0.71
CA LEU A 47 -1.32 -5.32 1.97
C LEU A 47 -2.42 -5.61 2.98
N THR A 48 -2.03 -6.04 4.17
CA THR A 48 -2.94 -6.21 5.31
C THR A 48 -2.59 -5.17 6.36
N LEU A 49 -3.58 -4.40 6.78
CA LEU A 49 -3.46 -3.40 7.83
C LEU A 49 -4.33 -3.82 9.01
N LYS A 50 -3.71 -4.09 10.14
CA LYS A 50 -4.42 -4.30 11.40
C LYS A 50 -5.01 -2.98 11.91
N PRO A 51 -5.95 -3.03 12.86
CA PRO A 51 -6.48 -1.80 13.44
C PRO A 51 -5.39 -0.85 13.91
N GLY A 52 -5.51 0.42 13.52
CA GLY A 52 -4.56 1.49 13.88
C GLY A 52 -3.34 1.60 12.98
N VAL A 53 -3.13 0.68 12.06
CA VAL A 53 -1.91 0.65 11.22
C VAL A 53 -2.08 1.50 9.97
N TRP A 54 -1.01 2.20 9.59
CA TRP A 54 -0.93 3.02 8.38
C TRP A 54 -0.26 2.24 7.25
N SER A 55 -0.69 2.49 6.02
CA SER A 55 -0.06 1.91 4.83
C SER A 55 1.37 2.44 4.65
N SER A 56 1.57 3.71 4.95
CA SER A 56 2.84 4.42 4.82
C SER A 56 2.77 5.74 5.56
N GLN A 57 3.87 6.46 5.66
CA GLN A 57 3.84 7.88 5.96
C GLN A 57 3.20 8.60 4.77
N ARG A 58 2.63 9.80 5.00
CA ARG A 58 2.03 10.57 3.93
C ARG A 58 3.09 10.99 2.92
N HIS A 59 2.89 10.66 1.64
CA HIS A 59 3.89 10.87 0.60
C HIS A 59 3.27 10.97 -0.79
N TRP A 60 4.08 11.40 -1.77
CA TRP A 60 3.76 11.32 -3.19
C TRP A 60 5.04 11.00 -3.97
N HIS A 61 4.88 10.49 -5.19
CA HIS A 61 6.01 10.09 -6.03
C HIS A 61 6.13 11.00 -7.24
N ARG A 62 7.38 11.27 -7.67
CA ARG A 62 7.64 12.09 -8.84
C ARG A 62 7.45 11.34 -10.15
N LYS A 63 7.83 10.06 -10.19
CA LYS A 63 7.92 9.27 -11.42
C LYS A 63 7.05 8.04 -11.45
N GLU A 64 6.40 7.70 -10.34
CA GLU A 64 5.65 6.46 -10.24
C GLU A 64 4.18 6.75 -10.04
N ASP A 65 3.36 6.08 -10.86
CA ASP A 65 1.92 6.01 -10.60
C ASP A 65 1.65 4.95 -9.55
N GLU A 66 0.61 5.15 -8.76
CA GLU A 66 0.20 4.23 -7.72
C GLU A 66 -1.32 4.06 -7.74
N PHE A 67 -1.77 2.84 -7.45
CA PHE A 67 -3.18 2.49 -7.43
C PHE A 67 -3.44 1.56 -6.26
N VAL A 68 -4.59 1.74 -5.58
CA VAL A 68 -5.02 0.83 -4.52
C VAL A 68 -6.47 0.42 -4.75
N TYR A 69 -6.79 -0.82 -4.38
CA TYR A 69 -8.13 -1.39 -4.43
C TYR A 69 -8.41 -2.10 -3.12
N ILE A 70 -9.49 -1.72 -2.44
CA ILE A 70 -9.84 -2.30 -1.13
C ILE A 70 -10.57 -3.61 -1.37
N LEU A 71 -10.00 -4.71 -0.86
CA LEU A 71 -10.56 -6.05 -1.02
C LEU A 71 -11.48 -6.43 0.14
N SER A 72 -11.10 -6.05 1.37
CA SER A 72 -11.91 -6.33 2.56
C SER A 72 -11.61 -5.31 3.64
N GLY A 73 -12.56 -5.13 4.55
CA GLY A 73 -12.42 -4.17 5.63
C GLY A 73 -12.67 -2.75 5.18
N GLU A 74 -12.19 -1.80 5.99
CA GLU A 74 -12.43 -0.39 5.79
C GLU A 74 -11.19 0.40 6.20
N VAL A 75 -10.81 1.39 5.39
CA VAL A 75 -9.68 2.28 5.67
C VAL A 75 -10.09 3.72 5.41
N VAL A 76 -9.29 4.65 5.92
CA VAL A 76 -9.44 6.08 5.63
C VAL A 76 -8.28 6.51 4.74
N LEU A 77 -8.62 7.09 3.59
CA LEU A 77 -7.65 7.72 2.70
C LEU A 77 -7.45 9.16 3.15
N ILE A 78 -6.20 9.54 3.40
CA ILE A 78 -5.83 10.89 3.83
C ILE A 78 -5.02 11.55 2.71
N THR A 79 -5.50 12.70 2.25
CA THR A 79 -4.87 13.51 1.20
C THR A 79 -4.91 14.98 1.59
N ASP A 80 -4.41 15.87 0.74
CA ASP A 80 -4.53 17.32 0.95
C ASP A 80 -5.98 17.79 0.98
N ALA A 81 -6.89 17.06 0.30
CA ALA A 81 -8.32 17.38 0.29
C ALA A 81 -9.04 16.95 1.57
N GLY A 82 -8.39 16.23 2.47
CA GLY A 82 -8.96 15.76 3.71
C GLY A 82 -8.99 14.25 3.83
N GLU A 83 -10.04 13.72 4.42
CA GLU A 83 -10.18 12.31 4.73
C GLU A 83 -11.40 11.73 4.04
N GLU A 84 -11.25 10.54 3.43
CA GLU A 84 -12.34 9.79 2.80
C GLU A 84 -12.33 8.36 3.29
N ALA A 85 -13.49 7.87 3.72
CA ALA A 85 -13.65 6.46 4.06
C ALA A 85 -13.69 5.61 2.78
N MET A 86 -12.96 4.50 2.79
CA MET A 86 -12.93 3.54 1.70
C MET A 86 -13.20 2.15 2.24
N LYS A 87 -14.07 1.41 1.57
CA LYS A 87 -14.47 0.05 1.95
C LYS A 87 -14.31 -0.90 0.78
N ALA A 88 -14.55 -2.17 1.00
CA ALA A 88 -14.42 -3.19 -0.04
C ALA A 88 -15.12 -2.77 -1.33
N GLY A 89 -14.41 -2.83 -2.45
CA GLY A 89 -14.87 -2.37 -3.76
C GLY A 89 -14.46 -0.96 -4.13
N ASP A 90 -14.01 -0.15 -3.18
CA ASP A 90 -13.52 1.19 -3.49
C ASP A 90 -12.05 1.15 -3.93
N CYS A 91 -11.67 2.09 -4.77
CA CYS A 91 -10.30 2.21 -5.25
C CYS A 91 -9.88 3.66 -5.37
N ALA A 92 -8.56 3.89 -5.43
CA ALA A 92 -8.00 5.22 -5.59
C ALA A 92 -6.75 5.16 -6.48
N ALA A 93 -6.52 6.23 -7.22
CA ALA A 93 -5.37 6.35 -8.11
C ALA A 93 -4.57 7.60 -7.74
N PHE A 94 -3.25 7.46 -7.77
CA PHE A 94 -2.31 8.52 -7.40
C PHE A 94 -1.32 8.71 -8.55
N PRO A 95 -1.61 9.64 -9.49
CA PRO A 95 -0.71 9.90 -10.61
C PRO A 95 0.65 10.40 -10.13
N ALA A 96 1.68 10.05 -10.90
CA ALA A 96 3.03 10.54 -10.64
C ALA A 96 3.06 12.07 -10.64
N ASN A 97 3.85 12.63 -9.73
CA ASN A 97 4.14 14.07 -9.68
C ASN A 97 2.91 14.97 -9.49
N ASP A 98 1.88 14.50 -8.80
CA ASP A 98 0.71 15.33 -8.51
C ASP A 98 0.89 16.25 -7.30
N GLY A 99 1.94 16.06 -6.53
CA GLY A 99 2.24 16.89 -5.36
C GLY A 99 1.32 16.67 -4.16
N ASN A 100 0.35 15.78 -4.28
CA ASN A 100 -0.64 15.51 -3.23
C ASN A 100 -0.22 14.31 -2.40
N GLY A 101 0.33 14.56 -1.23
CA GLY A 101 0.73 13.49 -0.31
C GLY A 101 -0.47 12.67 0.14
N HIS A 102 -0.30 11.36 0.21
CA HIS A 102 -1.38 10.45 0.59
C HIS A 102 -0.89 9.30 1.46
N HIS A 103 -1.78 8.73 2.23
CA HIS A 103 -1.62 7.43 2.88
C HIS A 103 -2.99 6.90 3.32
N LEU A 104 -3.02 5.63 3.71
CA LEU A 104 -4.22 4.95 4.16
C LEU A 104 -4.04 4.53 5.62
N VAL A 105 -5.10 4.64 6.41
CA VAL A 105 -5.09 4.30 7.83
C VAL A 105 -6.27 3.39 8.13
N ASN A 106 -6.02 2.29 8.82
CA ASN A 106 -7.11 1.45 9.32
C ASN A 106 -7.55 1.96 10.70
N ARG A 107 -8.63 2.73 10.73
CA ARG A 107 -9.22 3.23 11.99
C ARG A 107 -10.35 2.35 12.49
N SER A 108 -10.62 1.23 11.81
CA SER A 108 -11.68 0.28 12.21
C SER A 108 -11.15 -0.67 13.27
N ASN A 109 -12.01 -1.58 13.73
CA ASN A 109 -11.67 -2.59 14.73
C ASN A 109 -11.41 -3.97 14.12
N ALA A 110 -11.23 -4.05 12.80
CA ALA A 110 -10.96 -5.29 12.08
C ALA A 110 -9.85 -5.06 11.05
N ASP A 111 -9.19 -6.15 10.63
CA ASP A 111 -8.16 -6.07 9.62
C ASP A 111 -8.74 -5.58 8.29
N ALA A 112 -7.95 -4.82 7.55
CA ALA A 112 -8.28 -4.41 6.20
C ALA A 112 -7.24 -4.97 5.23
N MET A 113 -7.71 -5.41 4.05
CA MET A 113 -6.84 -5.93 3.00
C MET A 113 -7.05 -5.13 1.73
N LEU A 114 -5.95 -4.77 1.10
CA LEU A 114 -5.99 -4.00 -0.13
C LEU A 114 -4.89 -4.45 -1.09
N LEU A 115 -5.17 -4.28 -2.37
CA LEU A 115 -4.20 -4.49 -3.43
C LEU A 115 -3.57 -3.15 -3.76
N GLU A 116 -2.24 -3.07 -3.75
CA GLU A 116 -1.52 -1.88 -4.22
C GLU A 116 -0.69 -2.22 -5.44
N VAL A 117 -0.75 -1.34 -6.44
CA VAL A 117 -0.01 -1.49 -7.70
C VAL A 117 0.70 -0.17 -7.96
N GLY A 118 1.99 -0.25 -8.27
CA GLY A 118 2.77 0.93 -8.58
C GLY A 118 3.83 0.65 -9.63
N THR A 119 4.08 1.63 -10.50
CA THR A 119 5.17 1.50 -11.46
C THR A 119 6.51 1.52 -10.76
N ARG A 120 7.50 0.89 -11.35
CA ARG A 120 8.89 0.92 -10.87
C ARG A 120 9.71 1.77 -11.81
N SER A 121 10.29 2.82 -11.25
CA SER A 121 11.14 3.74 -11.98
C SER A 121 12.46 3.86 -11.23
N GLY A 122 13.56 3.59 -11.89
CA GLY A 122 14.86 3.74 -11.27
C GLY A 122 15.06 5.17 -10.79
N GLY A 123 15.43 5.35 -9.54
CA GLY A 123 15.67 6.65 -8.96
C GLY A 123 14.47 7.34 -8.33
N ASP A 124 13.29 6.74 -8.37
CA ASP A 124 12.15 7.19 -7.57
C ASP A 124 12.16 6.46 -6.22
N SER A 125 11.98 7.17 -5.17
CA SER A 125 12.11 6.59 -3.82
C SER A 125 10.78 6.56 -3.06
#